data_e9bbe28f812b22e37d8010ffba739f6a
#
_entry.id   e9bbe28f812b22e37d8010ffba739f6a
#
_cell.length_a   1.000
_cell.length_b   1.000
_cell.length_c   1.000
_cell.angle_alpha   90.00
_cell.angle_beta   90.00
_cell.angle_gamma   90.00
#
_symmetry.space_group_name_H-M   'P 1'
#
loop_
_entity.id
_entity.type
_entity.pdbx_description
1 polymer ?
#
loop_
_entity_poly.entity_id
_entity_poly.type
_entity_poly.pdbx_seq_one_letter_code
_entity_poly.pdbx_strand_id
1 'polypeptide(L)'
;RRLEQLSLYTASPCATTILVLCHKERNMDKRSQLYKQIAGRGVVFESVRPRDYEIASWLQRFIAGKGLAIDTKALSMLTDHLGTDLAKISNELGKLLLSLPEGTKKITDAHIEQNIGISKDFNNFELCKAVTGQNLEQALRIADHFARNPKDNPLLVTILALFNQFREIFRINYLRWLSRHKGVPFPSDTELIGILRMNNAYALGELKQTSARWDNRRVFRIPVSYTHLRAHET
;
A
#
# COMPACT_ATOMS: atom_id res chain seq x y z
N ARG A 1 -7.49 -32.82 13.50
CA ARG A 1 -7.73 -33.86 14.55
C ARG A 1 -6.64 -33.89 15.63
N ARG A 2 -5.34 -33.76 15.34
CA ARG A 2 -4.29 -33.80 16.39
C ARG A 2 -4.24 -32.55 17.29
N LEU A 3 -4.65 -31.37 16.82
CA LEU A 3 -4.64 -30.13 17.62
C LEU A 3 -5.72 -30.13 18.72
N GLU A 4 -6.84 -30.84 18.51
CA GLU A 4 -7.91 -30.93 19.52
C GLU A 4 -7.47 -31.60 20.81
N GLN A 5 -6.53 -32.56 20.72
CA GLN A 5 -5.97 -33.26 21.89
C GLN A 5 -5.10 -32.33 22.77
N LEU A 6 -4.54 -31.27 22.21
CA LEU A 6 -3.80 -30.25 22.98
C LEU A 6 -4.70 -29.49 23.96
N SER A 7 -6.02 -29.52 23.75
CA SER A 7 -6.97 -28.88 24.69
C SER A 7 -6.91 -29.52 26.08
N LEU A 8 -6.58 -30.81 26.16
CA LEU A 8 -6.41 -31.50 27.44
C LEU A 8 -5.19 -30.97 28.20
N TYR A 9 -4.08 -30.76 27.50
CA TYR A 9 -2.87 -30.23 28.12
C TYR A 9 -3.03 -28.74 28.48
N THR A 10 -3.63 -27.92 27.60
CA THR A 10 -3.86 -26.49 27.85
C THR A 10 -4.87 -26.19 28.95
N ALA A 11 -5.69 -27.21 29.33
CA ALA A 11 -6.59 -27.12 30.49
C ALA A 11 -5.81 -27.13 31.82
N SER A 12 -4.68 -27.88 31.89
CA SER A 12 -3.80 -27.95 33.07
C SER A 12 -2.34 -28.01 32.66
N PRO A 13 -1.78 -26.89 32.16
CA PRO A 13 -0.40 -26.86 31.69
C PRO A 13 0.60 -26.97 32.83
N CYS A 14 1.73 -27.61 32.56
CA CYS A 14 2.82 -27.73 33.52
C CYS A 14 3.45 -26.34 33.76
N ALA A 15 3.60 -25.90 35.02
CA ALA A 15 4.10 -24.58 35.39
C ALA A 15 5.56 -24.29 34.93
N THR A 16 6.35 -25.34 34.71
CA THR A 16 7.75 -25.24 34.27
C THR A 16 7.92 -25.29 32.76
N THR A 17 6.82 -25.38 31.99
CA THR A 17 6.87 -25.56 30.54
C THR A 17 6.34 -24.33 29.81
N ILE A 18 7.13 -23.83 28.85
CA ILE A 18 6.67 -22.82 27.90
C ILE A 18 6.23 -23.54 26.62
N LEU A 19 4.92 -23.52 26.33
CA LEU A 19 4.36 -24.10 25.11
C LEU A 19 4.13 -22.99 24.07
N VAL A 20 4.84 -23.10 22.94
CA VAL A 20 4.66 -22.20 21.79
C VAL A 20 3.99 -22.95 20.64
N LEU A 21 2.79 -22.51 20.24
CA LEU A 21 2.04 -23.08 19.13
C LEU A 21 2.10 -22.14 17.92
N CYS A 22 2.86 -22.56 16.90
CA CYS A 22 2.95 -21.84 15.65
C CYS A 22 1.94 -22.40 14.65
N HIS A 23 0.87 -21.67 14.37
CA HIS A 23 -0.15 -22.04 13.39
C HIS A 23 0.01 -21.19 12.13
N LYS A 24 0.33 -21.79 10.99
CA LYS A 24 0.57 -21.13 9.72
C LYS A 24 -0.54 -21.47 8.71
N GLU A 25 -0.81 -20.56 7.77
CA GLU A 25 -1.70 -20.73 6.60
C GLU A 25 -3.20 -20.57 6.83
N ARG A 26 -3.73 -20.83 8.01
CA ARG A 26 -5.16 -20.63 8.32
C ARG A 26 -5.33 -19.98 9.68
N ASN A 27 -6.36 -19.17 9.82
CA ASN A 27 -6.72 -18.65 11.14
C ASN A 27 -7.27 -19.77 12.01
N MET A 28 -6.85 -19.78 13.26
CA MET A 28 -7.39 -20.72 14.24
C MET A 28 -8.86 -20.40 14.53
N ASP A 29 -9.72 -21.39 14.62
CA ASP A 29 -11.13 -21.14 14.98
C ASP A 29 -11.21 -20.58 16.40
N LYS A 30 -11.59 -19.31 16.51
CA LYS A 30 -11.72 -18.58 17.79
C LYS A 30 -12.80 -19.16 18.70
N ARG A 31 -13.71 -19.96 18.14
CA ARG A 31 -14.75 -20.67 18.91
C ARG A 31 -14.26 -21.97 19.52
N SER A 32 -13.14 -22.50 19.05
CA SER A 32 -12.58 -23.76 19.54
C SER A 32 -12.20 -23.66 21.02
N GLN A 33 -12.33 -24.77 21.74
CA GLN A 33 -11.96 -24.87 23.15
C GLN A 33 -10.48 -24.57 23.36
N LEU A 34 -9.62 -25.09 22.47
CA LEU A 34 -8.18 -24.87 22.50
C LEU A 34 -7.85 -23.38 22.41
N TYR A 35 -8.45 -22.63 21.44
CA TYR A 35 -8.23 -21.19 21.31
C TYR A 35 -8.63 -20.43 22.57
N LYS A 36 -9.82 -20.72 23.12
CA LYS A 36 -10.33 -20.06 24.34
C LYS A 36 -9.44 -20.29 25.55
N GLN A 37 -8.93 -21.51 25.71
CA GLN A 37 -8.01 -21.85 26.81
C GLN A 37 -6.67 -21.13 26.68
N ILE A 38 -6.11 -21.06 25.47
CA ILE A 38 -4.86 -20.33 25.22
C ILE A 38 -5.07 -18.82 25.43
N ALA A 39 -6.16 -18.24 24.89
CA ALA A 39 -6.46 -16.82 25.03
C ALA A 39 -6.71 -16.39 26.49
N GLY A 40 -7.26 -17.30 27.32
CA GLY A 40 -7.53 -17.02 28.74
C GLY A 40 -6.31 -17.17 29.67
N ARG A 41 -5.26 -17.89 29.26
CA ARG A 41 -4.11 -18.23 30.13
C ARG A 41 -2.76 -17.84 29.57
N GLY A 42 -2.68 -17.53 28.28
CA GLY A 42 -1.46 -17.22 27.57
C GLY A 42 -1.57 -16.01 26.68
N VAL A 43 -0.63 -15.85 25.78
CA VAL A 43 -0.60 -14.77 24.78
C VAL A 43 -0.96 -15.35 23.42
N VAL A 44 -1.96 -14.77 22.77
CA VAL A 44 -2.31 -15.08 21.37
C VAL A 44 -1.83 -13.93 20.50
N PHE A 45 -0.92 -14.23 19.61
CA PHE A 45 -0.44 -13.28 18.60
C PHE A 45 -0.94 -13.69 17.21
N GLU A 46 -1.75 -12.84 16.59
CA GLU A 46 -2.26 -13.05 15.25
C GLU A 46 -1.54 -12.12 14.26
N SER A 47 -0.69 -12.70 13.42
CA SER A 47 -0.01 -11.95 12.36
C SER A 47 -0.84 -12.02 11.09
N VAL A 48 -1.55 -10.94 10.79
CA VAL A 48 -2.35 -10.81 9.56
C VAL A 48 -1.50 -10.17 8.47
N ARG A 49 -1.51 -10.77 7.28
CA ARG A 49 -0.85 -10.17 6.12
C ARG A 49 -1.51 -8.82 5.81
N PRO A 50 -0.77 -7.73 5.76
CA PRO A 50 -1.34 -6.42 5.45
C PRO A 50 -1.92 -6.41 4.03
N ARG A 51 -2.96 -5.64 3.84
CA ARG A 51 -3.53 -5.38 2.51
C ARG A 51 -2.67 -4.34 1.78
N ASP A 52 -2.75 -4.32 0.44
CA ASP A 52 -1.94 -3.42 -0.38
C ASP A 52 -2.00 -1.96 0.08
N TYR A 53 -3.19 -1.48 0.44
CA TYR A 53 -3.37 -0.10 0.92
C TYR A 53 -2.80 0.18 2.32
N GLU A 54 -2.46 -0.85 3.09
CA GLU A 54 -1.89 -0.73 4.45
C GLU A 54 -0.37 -0.68 4.42
N ILE A 55 0.26 -1.13 3.31
CA ILE A 55 1.71 -1.21 3.17
C ILE A 55 2.37 0.16 3.30
N ALA A 56 1.84 1.18 2.64
CA ALA A 56 2.39 2.52 2.70
C ALA A 56 2.42 3.07 4.13
N SER A 57 1.32 2.93 4.87
CA SER A 57 1.25 3.36 6.27
C SER A 57 2.10 2.50 7.21
N TRP A 58 2.25 1.22 6.91
CA TRP A 58 3.16 0.33 7.64
C TRP A 58 4.62 0.74 7.43
N LEU A 59 5.04 0.98 6.18
CA LEU A 59 6.37 1.46 5.81
C LEU A 59 6.72 2.78 6.53
N GLN A 60 5.80 3.74 6.50
CA GLN A 60 6.01 5.01 7.19
C GLN A 60 6.24 4.83 8.69
N ARG A 61 5.41 4.02 9.35
CA ARG A 61 5.57 3.72 10.78
C ARG A 61 6.88 2.99 11.09
N PHE A 62 7.25 2.03 10.25
CA PHE A 62 8.50 1.29 10.41
C PHE A 62 9.72 2.22 10.30
N ILE A 63 9.75 3.08 9.28
CA ILE A 63 10.82 4.05 9.03
C ILE A 63 10.86 5.11 10.14
N ALA A 64 9.69 5.60 10.57
CA ALA A 64 9.59 6.54 11.69
C ALA A 64 10.11 5.92 13.01
N GLY A 65 9.85 4.64 13.26
CA GLY A 65 10.40 3.89 14.39
C GLY A 65 11.93 3.76 14.37
N LYS A 66 12.57 4.01 13.21
CA LYS A 66 14.04 4.12 13.07
C LYS A 66 14.55 5.56 13.17
N GLY A 67 13.70 6.52 13.52
CA GLY A 67 14.05 7.93 13.60
C GLY A 67 14.20 8.65 12.27
N LEU A 68 13.68 8.06 11.18
CA LEU A 68 13.80 8.58 9.83
C LEU A 68 12.42 9.00 9.28
N ALA A 69 12.42 9.98 8.38
CA ALA A 69 11.28 10.29 7.53
C ALA A 69 11.46 9.69 6.13
N ILE A 70 10.40 9.65 5.33
CA ILE A 70 10.46 9.21 3.93
C ILE A 70 9.64 10.17 3.05
N ASP A 71 10.15 10.48 1.87
CA ASP A 71 9.42 11.24 0.85
C ASP A 71 8.27 10.45 0.26
N THR A 72 7.19 11.15 -0.14
CA THR A 72 6.01 10.53 -0.73
C THR A 72 6.37 9.75 -2.00
N LYS A 73 7.24 10.29 -2.85
CA LYS A 73 7.72 9.62 -4.05
C LYS A 73 8.52 8.35 -3.72
N ALA A 74 9.47 8.44 -2.80
CA ALA A 74 10.24 7.29 -2.32
C ALA A 74 9.34 6.19 -1.72
N LEU A 75 8.33 6.59 -0.96
CA LEU A 75 7.35 5.67 -0.38
C LEU A 75 6.54 4.95 -1.46
N SER A 76 6.07 5.67 -2.49
CA SER A 76 5.34 5.06 -3.61
C SER A 76 6.23 4.09 -4.38
N MET A 77 7.47 4.47 -4.69
CA MET A 77 8.43 3.60 -5.37
C MET A 77 8.65 2.29 -4.61
N LEU A 78 8.83 2.36 -3.28
CA LEU A 78 8.96 1.18 -2.42
C LEU A 78 7.72 0.31 -2.42
N THR A 79 6.53 0.92 -2.26
CA THR A 79 5.26 0.20 -2.19
C THR A 79 4.98 -0.55 -3.49
N ASP A 80 5.20 0.09 -4.63
CA ASP A 80 4.96 -0.49 -5.96
C ASP A 80 5.92 -1.64 -6.27
N HIS A 81 7.17 -1.54 -5.82
CA HIS A 81 8.20 -2.55 -6.10
C HIS A 81 8.16 -3.75 -5.14
N LEU A 82 7.97 -3.51 -3.86
CA LEU A 82 8.09 -4.55 -2.83
C LEU A 82 6.79 -5.35 -2.61
N GLY A 83 5.64 -4.79 -3.01
CA GLY A 83 4.34 -5.43 -2.82
C GLY A 83 3.99 -5.62 -1.33
N THR A 84 3.35 -6.75 -0.97
CA THR A 84 2.84 -7.03 0.38
C THR A 84 3.65 -8.05 1.18
N ASP A 85 4.80 -8.48 0.67
CA ASP A 85 5.68 -9.42 1.36
C ASP A 85 6.53 -8.69 2.41
N LEU A 86 6.10 -8.74 3.67
CA LEU A 86 6.79 -8.07 4.78
C LEU A 86 8.23 -8.56 5.00
N ALA A 87 8.54 -9.83 4.67
CA ALA A 87 9.90 -10.35 4.82
C ALA A 87 10.82 -9.72 3.76
N LYS A 88 10.36 -9.67 2.51
CA LYS A 88 11.06 -8.98 1.42
C LYS A 88 11.23 -7.49 1.74
N ILE A 89 10.16 -6.83 2.17
CA ILE A 89 10.18 -5.40 2.56
C ILE A 89 11.21 -5.15 3.66
N SER A 90 11.19 -5.96 4.72
CA SER A 90 12.12 -5.81 5.86
C SER A 90 13.57 -5.99 5.43
N ASN A 91 13.86 -6.96 4.57
CA ASN A 91 15.21 -7.20 4.05
C ASN A 91 15.69 -6.03 3.18
N GLU A 92 14.90 -5.56 2.25
CA GLU A 92 15.28 -4.43 1.37
C GLU A 92 15.43 -3.13 2.16
N LEU A 93 14.53 -2.87 3.12
CA LEU A 93 14.70 -1.73 4.04
C LEU A 93 15.93 -1.86 4.91
N GLY A 94 16.25 -3.07 5.39
CA GLY A 94 17.48 -3.32 6.17
C GLY A 94 18.72 -2.94 5.37
N LYS A 95 18.83 -3.38 4.10
CA LYS A 95 19.94 -3.01 3.20
C LYS A 95 19.97 -1.49 2.97
N LEU A 96 18.82 -0.89 2.65
CA LEU A 96 18.72 0.56 2.43
C LEU A 96 19.23 1.34 3.65
N LEU A 97 18.76 0.99 4.86
CA LEU A 97 19.14 1.68 6.09
C LEU A 97 20.64 1.58 6.40
N LEU A 98 21.26 0.44 6.06
CA LEU A 98 22.71 0.25 6.23
C LEU A 98 23.55 1.05 5.23
N SER A 99 22.99 1.36 4.07
CA SER A 99 23.68 2.11 3.00
C SER A 99 23.46 3.61 3.05
N LEU A 100 22.56 4.10 3.92
CA LEU A 100 22.32 5.54 4.05
C LEU A 100 23.56 6.24 4.66
N PRO A 101 23.93 7.44 4.15
CA PRO A 101 24.96 8.26 4.74
C PRO A 101 24.66 8.60 6.21
N GLU A 102 25.72 8.71 7.03
CA GLU A 102 25.59 9.13 8.43
C GLU A 102 24.89 10.50 8.52
N GLY A 103 23.99 10.64 9.49
CA GLY A 103 23.22 11.88 9.69
C GLY A 103 22.02 12.05 8.76
N THR A 104 21.71 11.08 7.89
CA THR A 104 20.50 11.12 7.07
C THR A 104 19.26 11.14 7.95
N LYS A 105 18.40 12.15 7.76
CA LYS A 105 17.12 12.28 8.49
C LYS A 105 15.91 11.87 7.64
N LYS A 106 16.10 11.78 6.33
CA LYS A 106 15.00 11.56 5.40
C LYS A 106 15.43 10.70 4.22
N ILE A 107 14.64 9.66 3.93
CA ILE A 107 14.81 8.80 2.75
C ILE A 107 14.19 9.49 1.54
N THR A 108 14.96 9.63 0.47
CA THR A 108 14.56 10.26 -0.80
C THR A 108 14.48 9.22 -1.92
N ASP A 109 13.88 9.61 -3.05
CA ASP A 109 13.85 8.80 -4.27
C ASP A 109 15.26 8.45 -4.79
N ALA A 110 16.24 9.35 -4.65
CA ALA A 110 17.63 9.08 -5.00
C ALA A 110 18.23 7.94 -4.14
N HIS A 111 17.92 7.88 -2.85
CA HIS A 111 18.37 6.78 -2.01
C HIS A 111 17.76 5.43 -2.44
N ILE A 112 16.49 5.44 -2.88
CA ILE A 112 15.83 4.25 -3.41
C ILE A 112 16.47 3.79 -4.72
N GLU A 113 16.75 4.73 -5.64
CA GLU A 113 17.39 4.43 -6.92
C GLU A 113 18.76 3.77 -6.73
N GLN A 114 19.60 4.35 -5.86
CA GLN A 114 20.96 3.87 -5.63
C GLN A 114 21.02 2.50 -4.95
N ASN A 115 20.10 2.22 -4.02
CA ASN A 115 20.22 1.05 -3.14
C ASN A 115 19.27 -0.09 -3.49
N ILE A 116 18.16 0.19 -4.15
CA ILE A 116 17.14 -0.81 -4.52
C ILE A 116 17.07 -0.99 -6.03
N GLY A 117 17.68 -0.08 -6.81
CA GLY A 117 17.73 -0.16 -8.26
C GLY A 117 16.42 0.24 -8.95
N ILE A 118 15.53 0.94 -8.25
CA ILE A 118 14.28 1.45 -8.82
C ILE A 118 14.54 2.82 -9.42
N SER A 119 14.31 2.99 -10.72
CA SER A 119 14.53 4.28 -11.38
C SER A 119 13.64 5.38 -10.80
N LYS A 120 14.23 6.52 -10.48
CA LYS A 120 13.50 7.69 -9.99
C LYS A 120 12.67 8.38 -11.08
N ASP A 121 13.04 8.19 -12.35
CA ASP A 121 12.41 8.85 -13.49
C ASP A 121 11.40 7.94 -14.20
N PHE A 122 11.61 6.61 -14.13
CA PHE A 122 10.79 5.60 -14.78
C PHE A 122 10.16 4.67 -13.75
N ASN A 123 9.07 5.12 -13.13
CA ASN A 123 8.30 4.36 -12.14
C ASN A 123 6.81 4.71 -12.26
N ASN A 124 5.96 3.92 -11.59
CA ASN A 124 4.50 4.11 -11.65
C ASN A 124 4.03 5.46 -11.10
N PHE A 125 4.74 6.05 -10.13
CA PHE A 125 4.41 7.37 -9.61
C PHE A 125 4.59 8.45 -10.68
N GLU A 126 5.73 8.44 -11.39
CA GLU A 126 6.01 9.38 -12.48
C GLU A 126 5.06 9.16 -13.67
N LEU A 127 4.73 7.90 -13.97
CA LEU A 127 3.72 7.60 -15.00
C LEU A 127 2.35 8.18 -14.64
N CYS A 128 1.87 7.95 -13.42
CA CYS A 128 0.60 8.50 -12.95
C CYS A 128 0.61 10.02 -13.02
N LYS A 129 1.70 10.66 -12.61
CA LYS A 129 1.87 12.12 -12.66
C LYS A 129 1.86 12.63 -14.11
N ALA A 130 2.58 11.97 -15.01
CA ALA A 130 2.61 12.35 -16.43
C ALA A 130 1.22 12.20 -17.08
N VAL A 131 0.53 11.09 -16.86
CA VAL A 131 -0.81 10.83 -17.42
C VAL A 131 -1.85 11.81 -16.85
N THR A 132 -1.88 12.01 -15.54
CA THR A 132 -2.85 12.91 -14.92
C THR A 132 -2.55 14.38 -15.17
N GLY A 133 -1.27 14.72 -15.37
CA GLY A 133 -0.81 16.03 -15.82
C GLY A 133 -0.98 16.29 -17.32
N GLN A 134 -1.46 15.27 -18.08
CA GLN A 134 -1.64 15.33 -19.55
C GLN A 134 -0.31 15.56 -20.31
N ASN A 135 0.80 15.15 -19.74
CA ASN A 135 2.11 15.13 -20.40
C ASN A 135 2.29 13.81 -21.18
N LEU A 136 1.78 13.80 -22.42
CA LEU A 136 1.76 12.61 -23.28
C LEU A 136 3.18 12.13 -23.61
N GLU A 137 4.10 13.05 -23.87
CA GLU A 137 5.49 12.71 -24.21
C GLU A 137 6.15 11.93 -23.08
N GLN A 138 6.10 12.44 -21.86
CA GLN A 138 6.68 11.79 -20.70
C GLN A 138 5.98 10.46 -20.39
N ALA A 139 4.65 10.39 -20.50
CA ALA A 139 3.88 9.17 -20.29
C ALA A 139 4.29 8.07 -21.28
N LEU A 140 4.45 8.39 -22.56
CA LEU A 140 4.91 7.45 -23.59
C LEU A 140 6.34 7.00 -23.37
N ARG A 141 7.26 7.89 -22.97
CA ARG A 141 8.64 7.53 -22.62
C ARG A 141 8.69 6.52 -21.48
N ILE A 142 7.90 6.73 -20.43
CA ILE A 142 7.85 5.81 -19.30
C ILE A 142 7.23 4.47 -19.72
N ALA A 143 6.14 4.49 -20.50
CA ALA A 143 5.48 3.29 -20.98
C ALA A 143 6.42 2.45 -21.90
N ASP A 144 7.19 3.08 -22.77
CA ASP A 144 8.19 2.42 -23.60
C ASP A 144 9.30 1.78 -22.75
N HIS A 145 9.78 2.49 -21.72
CA HIS A 145 10.75 1.93 -20.78
C HIS A 145 10.18 0.68 -20.06
N PHE A 146 8.92 0.72 -19.63
CA PHE A 146 8.28 -0.45 -18.98
C PHE A 146 8.12 -1.62 -19.94
N ALA A 147 7.75 -1.36 -21.19
CA ALA A 147 7.62 -2.39 -22.22
C ALA A 147 8.95 -3.11 -22.50
N ARG A 148 10.06 -2.38 -22.43
CA ARG A 148 11.42 -2.97 -22.58
C ARG A 148 11.90 -3.72 -21.33
N ASN A 149 11.33 -3.42 -20.14
CA ASN A 149 11.74 -3.99 -18.86
C ASN A 149 10.54 -4.60 -18.10
N PRO A 150 9.84 -5.60 -18.65
CA PRO A 150 8.58 -6.11 -18.09
C PRO A 150 8.76 -6.88 -16.78
N LYS A 151 9.94 -7.39 -16.50
CA LYS A 151 10.22 -8.09 -15.22
C LYS A 151 10.25 -7.13 -14.04
N ASP A 152 10.83 -5.95 -14.23
CA ASP A 152 10.94 -4.93 -13.18
C ASP A 152 9.67 -4.07 -13.09
N ASN A 153 8.90 -4.00 -14.19
CA ASN A 153 7.68 -3.20 -14.31
C ASN A 153 6.51 -4.06 -14.81
N PRO A 154 5.94 -4.93 -13.98
CA PRO A 154 4.83 -5.80 -14.40
C PRO A 154 3.61 -4.97 -14.81
N LEU A 155 3.05 -5.25 -15.97
CA LEU A 155 1.93 -4.51 -16.55
C LEU A 155 0.73 -4.40 -15.60
N LEU A 156 0.40 -5.48 -14.89
CA LEU A 156 -0.71 -5.49 -13.93
C LEU A 156 -0.52 -4.47 -12.80
N VAL A 157 0.70 -4.32 -12.29
CA VAL A 157 1.03 -3.34 -11.24
C VAL A 157 0.86 -1.91 -11.77
N THR A 158 1.32 -1.66 -13.00
CA THR A 158 1.18 -0.37 -13.69
C THR A 158 -0.29 0.00 -13.92
N ILE A 159 -1.09 -0.95 -14.41
CA ILE A 159 -2.53 -0.73 -14.62
C ILE A 159 -3.23 -0.46 -13.29
N LEU A 160 -2.90 -1.19 -12.22
CA LEU A 160 -3.45 -0.96 -10.88
C LEU A 160 -3.10 0.42 -10.32
N ALA A 161 -1.86 0.87 -10.52
CA ALA A 161 -1.43 2.20 -10.09
C ALA A 161 -2.24 3.30 -10.79
N LEU A 162 -2.40 3.23 -12.11
CA LEU A 162 -3.23 4.15 -12.89
C LEU A 162 -4.70 4.11 -12.47
N PHE A 163 -5.26 2.90 -12.31
CA PHE A 163 -6.63 2.73 -11.84
C PHE A 163 -6.86 3.38 -10.47
N ASN A 164 -5.96 3.14 -9.51
CA ASN A 164 -6.06 3.73 -8.18
C ASN A 164 -5.99 5.25 -8.24
N GLN A 165 -5.09 5.81 -9.04
CA GLN A 165 -4.96 7.25 -9.21
C GLN A 165 -6.25 7.88 -9.76
N PHE A 166 -6.83 7.31 -10.82
CA PHE A 166 -8.08 7.83 -11.40
C PHE A 166 -9.28 7.59 -10.50
N ARG A 167 -9.31 6.51 -9.75
CA ARG A 167 -10.33 6.26 -8.73
C ARG A 167 -10.35 7.36 -7.67
N GLU A 168 -9.20 7.78 -7.18
CA GLU A 168 -9.14 8.86 -6.18
C GLU A 168 -9.54 10.22 -6.77
N ILE A 169 -9.16 10.52 -8.01
CA ILE A 169 -9.65 11.69 -8.75
C ILE A 169 -11.18 11.66 -8.85
N PHE A 170 -11.76 10.52 -9.24
CA PHE A 170 -13.21 10.34 -9.34
C PHE A 170 -13.89 10.57 -7.99
N ARG A 171 -13.35 10.02 -6.90
CA ARG A 171 -13.91 10.18 -5.55
C ARG A 171 -13.97 11.64 -5.12
N ILE A 172 -12.89 12.41 -5.30
CA ILE A 172 -12.90 13.86 -5.00
C ILE A 172 -13.94 14.58 -5.85
N ASN A 173 -13.98 14.32 -7.13
CA ASN A 173 -14.92 14.96 -8.04
C ASN A 173 -16.36 14.58 -7.72
N TYR A 174 -16.64 13.35 -7.28
CA TYR A 174 -17.94 12.94 -6.81
C TYR A 174 -18.37 13.68 -5.54
N LEU A 175 -17.47 13.85 -4.57
CA LEU A 175 -17.73 14.64 -3.36
C LEU A 175 -18.02 16.11 -3.69
N ARG A 176 -17.29 16.70 -4.65
CA ARG A 176 -17.58 18.06 -5.15
C ARG A 176 -18.95 18.14 -5.83
N TRP A 177 -19.32 17.12 -6.59
CA TRP A 177 -20.62 17.05 -7.22
C TRP A 177 -21.75 16.95 -6.18
N LEU A 178 -21.60 16.09 -5.16
CA LEU A 178 -22.56 16.00 -4.03
C LEU A 178 -22.74 17.34 -3.34
N SER A 179 -21.64 18.05 -3.09
CA SER A 179 -21.70 19.36 -2.44
C SER A 179 -22.49 20.37 -3.29
N ARG A 180 -22.26 20.40 -4.59
CA ARG A 180 -22.91 21.36 -5.49
C ARG A 180 -24.40 21.06 -5.78
N HIS A 181 -24.80 19.77 -5.86
CA HIS A 181 -26.11 19.38 -6.36
C HIS A 181 -27.02 18.78 -5.27
N LYS A 182 -26.46 18.33 -4.16
CA LYS A 182 -27.22 17.69 -3.07
C LYS A 182 -27.11 18.44 -1.75
N GLY A 183 -26.39 19.57 -1.71
CA GLY A 183 -26.23 20.37 -0.49
C GLY A 183 -25.43 19.69 0.61
N VAL A 184 -24.73 18.58 0.31
CA VAL A 184 -23.87 17.90 1.27
C VAL A 184 -22.61 18.74 1.45
N PRO A 185 -22.20 19.13 2.68
CA PRO A 185 -20.97 19.88 2.89
C PRO A 185 -19.75 19.17 2.29
N PHE A 186 -18.88 19.92 1.63
CA PHE A 186 -17.62 19.34 1.16
C PHE A 186 -16.71 19.03 2.34
N PRO A 187 -16.16 17.80 2.46
CA PRO A 187 -15.37 17.43 3.62
C PRO A 187 -14.12 18.29 3.79
N SER A 188 -13.72 18.53 5.03
CA SER A 188 -12.45 19.16 5.39
C SER A 188 -11.24 18.32 4.93
N ASP A 189 -10.06 18.90 4.91
CA ASP A 189 -8.85 18.21 4.49
C ASP A 189 -8.54 16.99 5.38
N THR A 190 -8.80 17.10 6.68
CA THR A 190 -8.62 15.99 7.62
C THR A 190 -9.59 14.84 7.34
N GLU A 191 -10.84 15.14 7.06
CA GLU A 191 -11.84 14.15 6.68
C GLU A 191 -11.51 13.52 5.33
N LEU A 192 -11.06 14.31 4.34
CA LEU A 192 -10.65 13.81 3.03
C LEU A 192 -9.47 12.84 3.13
N ILE A 193 -8.47 13.15 3.95
CA ILE A 193 -7.35 12.25 4.22
C ILE A 193 -7.88 10.91 4.75
N GLY A 194 -8.82 10.92 5.67
CA GLY A 194 -9.45 9.70 6.20
C GLY A 194 -10.28 8.95 5.15
N ILE A 195 -11.14 9.66 4.42
CA ILE A 195 -12.01 9.08 3.37
C ILE A 195 -11.16 8.45 2.25
N LEU A 196 -10.14 9.16 1.77
CA LEU A 196 -9.27 8.73 0.68
C LEU A 196 -8.14 7.80 1.16
N ARG A 197 -8.01 7.61 2.47
CA ARG A 197 -6.92 6.84 3.11
C ARG A 197 -5.53 7.30 2.68
N MET A 198 -5.35 8.61 2.63
CA MET A 198 -4.10 9.23 2.23
C MET A 198 -3.16 9.37 3.42
N ASN A 199 -1.86 9.40 3.13
CA ASN A 199 -0.83 9.40 4.17
C ASN A 199 -0.43 10.81 4.63
N ASN A 200 -0.73 11.85 3.83
CA ASN A 200 -0.34 13.22 4.17
C ASN A 200 -1.16 14.28 3.42
N ALA A 201 -1.12 15.52 3.94
CA ALA A 201 -1.84 16.66 3.39
C ALA A 201 -1.25 17.14 2.04
N TYR A 202 0.06 16.94 1.80
CA TYR A 202 0.70 17.34 0.55
C TYR A 202 0.15 16.56 -0.65
N ALA A 203 0.08 15.23 -0.53
CA ALA A 203 -0.51 14.38 -1.55
C ALA A 203 -1.99 14.71 -1.81
N LEU A 204 -2.74 15.13 -0.78
CA LEU A 204 -4.11 15.62 -0.95
C LEU A 204 -4.16 16.91 -1.76
N GLY A 205 -3.23 17.84 -1.53
CA GLY A 205 -3.12 19.09 -2.28
C GLY A 205 -2.89 18.85 -3.78
N GLU A 206 -1.93 17.98 -4.11
CA GLU A 206 -1.66 17.57 -5.50
C GLU A 206 -2.89 16.89 -6.14
N LEU A 207 -3.54 16.00 -5.41
CA LEU A 207 -4.73 15.31 -5.91
C LEU A 207 -5.90 16.25 -6.14
N LYS A 208 -6.13 17.23 -5.26
CA LYS A 208 -7.14 18.29 -5.44
C LYS A 208 -6.90 19.11 -6.69
N GLN A 209 -5.64 19.52 -6.91
CA GLN A 209 -5.23 20.28 -8.08
C GLN A 209 -5.41 19.48 -9.36
N THR A 210 -4.95 18.23 -9.36
CA THR A 210 -5.09 17.32 -10.49
C THR A 210 -6.54 17.04 -10.80
N SER A 211 -7.37 16.75 -9.78
CA SER A 211 -8.78 16.44 -9.95
C SER A 211 -9.60 17.59 -10.55
N ALA A 212 -9.16 18.84 -10.38
CA ALA A 212 -9.83 19.99 -10.99
C ALA A 212 -9.67 20.04 -12.52
N ARG A 213 -8.63 19.40 -13.08
CA ARG A 213 -8.36 19.34 -14.53
C ARG A 213 -9.13 18.22 -15.25
N TRP A 214 -9.73 17.27 -14.49
CA TRP A 214 -10.38 16.09 -15.05
C TRP A 214 -11.89 16.16 -14.87
N ASP A 215 -12.63 16.06 -16.00
CA ASP A 215 -14.07 15.93 -15.98
C ASP A 215 -14.50 14.52 -15.52
N ASN A 216 -15.56 14.44 -14.71
CA ASN A 216 -16.10 13.19 -14.20
C ASN A 216 -16.49 12.19 -15.30
N ARG A 217 -16.99 12.66 -16.45
CA ARG A 217 -17.36 11.79 -17.57
C ARG A 217 -16.14 11.09 -18.14
N ARG A 218 -15.01 11.81 -18.26
CA ARG A 218 -13.73 11.24 -18.74
C ARG A 218 -13.16 10.27 -17.73
N VAL A 219 -13.10 10.67 -16.46
CA VAL A 219 -12.55 9.85 -15.37
C VAL A 219 -13.32 8.55 -15.20
N PHE A 220 -14.65 8.57 -15.29
CA PHE A 220 -15.49 7.39 -15.14
C PHE A 220 -15.22 6.32 -16.22
N ARG A 221 -14.88 6.72 -17.43
CA ARG A 221 -14.58 5.80 -18.54
C ARG A 221 -13.33 4.94 -18.29
N ILE A 222 -12.35 5.47 -17.57
CA ILE A 222 -11.08 4.78 -17.32
C ILE A 222 -11.24 3.55 -16.41
N PRO A 223 -11.88 3.63 -15.21
CA PRO A 223 -12.18 2.47 -14.39
C PRO A 223 -13.02 1.39 -15.09
N VAL A 224 -13.99 1.80 -15.91
CA VAL A 224 -14.83 0.87 -16.67
C VAL A 224 -13.99 0.09 -17.68
N SER A 225 -13.10 0.76 -18.43
CA SER A 225 -12.18 0.09 -19.36
C SER A 225 -11.27 -0.90 -18.66
N TYR A 226 -10.80 -0.58 -17.44
CA TYR A 226 -9.99 -1.51 -16.65
C TYR A 226 -10.74 -2.77 -16.23
N THR A 227 -12.00 -2.66 -15.80
CA THR A 227 -12.79 -3.82 -15.41
C THR A 227 -13.07 -4.75 -16.59
N HIS A 228 -13.23 -4.19 -17.80
CA HIS A 228 -13.37 -4.98 -19.03
C HIS A 228 -12.08 -5.72 -19.40
N LEU A 229 -10.91 -5.09 -19.30
CA LEU A 229 -9.62 -5.76 -19.56
C LEU A 229 -9.42 -6.96 -18.62
N ARG A 230 -9.71 -6.81 -17.33
CA ARG A 230 -9.60 -7.89 -16.35
C ARG A 230 -10.56 -9.06 -16.61
N ALA A 231 -11.72 -8.80 -17.16
CA ALA A 231 -12.72 -9.83 -17.49
C ALA A 231 -12.29 -10.72 -18.67
N HIS A 232 -11.37 -10.25 -19.53
CA HIS A 232 -10.86 -11.00 -20.66
C HIS A 232 -9.61 -11.83 -20.35
N GLU A 233 -8.97 -11.60 -19.17
CA GLU A 233 -7.79 -12.37 -18.72
C GLU A 233 -8.15 -13.56 -17.80
N THR A 234 -9.41 -13.71 -17.45
CA THR A 234 -9.95 -14.84 -16.66
C THR A 234 -10.79 -15.77 -17.51
#